data_e7c387607059e8586c91f4ed728573ef
#
_entry.id   e7c387607059e8586c91f4ed728573ef
#
_cell.length_a   1.000
_cell.length_b   1.000
_cell.length_c   1.000
_cell.angle_alpha   90.00
_cell.angle_beta   90.00
_cell.angle_gamma   90.00
#
_symmetry.space_group_name_H-M   'P 1'
#
loop_
_entity.id
_entity.type
_entity.pdbx_description
1 polymer ?
#
loop_
_entity_poly.entity_id
_entity_poly.type
_entity_poly.pdbx_seq_one_letter_code
_entity_poly.pdbx_strand_id
1 'polypeptide(L)'
;NEDGTMARLPQLVEVAKRFDLKLVSIEALVAYRMQHDSLIVKKEDFDIETRFGTFRLRAYQQTTNKQIHIALTKGTWNLGEAILTRINSSQVNNDLLDTLTNNAEKQLDDMFKKINEEGKGAVIFVNQDMQSVNVLNRIAELKLLQADGEMKAPKIKIDSKDFGIGAQILHDIDISKIRLVSNTQQRKRVGMIGYG
;
A
#
# COMPACT_ATOMS: atom_id res chain seq x y z
N ASN A 1 16.61 33.48 1.15
CA ASN A 1 17.21 34.58 1.93
C ASN A 1 18.01 35.51 0.97
N GLU A 2 18.18 36.77 1.38
CA GLU A 2 18.92 37.76 0.59
C GLU A 2 20.39 37.41 0.36
N ASP A 3 20.96 36.58 1.25
CA ASP A 3 22.32 36.06 1.18
C ASP A 3 22.47 34.80 0.30
N GLY A 4 21.41 34.38 -0.38
CA GLY A 4 21.40 33.19 -1.24
C GLY A 4 21.25 31.85 -0.46
N THR A 5 21.12 31.89 0.86
CA THR A 5 20.87 30.68 1.66
C THR A 5 19.39 30.25 1.58
N MET A 6 19.14 28.96 1.81
CA MET A 6 17.77 28.42 1.82
C MET A 6 17.05 28.86 3.11
N ALA A 7 15.90 29.52 2.94
CA ALA A 7 15.03 29.89 4.07
C ALA A 7 14.47 28.65 4.78
N ARG A 8 14.46 28.67 6.09
CA ARG A 8 13.86 27.65 6.96
C ARG A 8 12.50 28.14 7.46
N LEU A 9 11.73 27.24 8.09
CA LEU A 9 10.35 27.51 8.49
C LEU A 9 10.15 28.86 9.21
N PRO A 10 10.95 29.29 10.22
CA PRO A 10 10.76 30.59 10.86
C PRO A 10 10.85 31.77 9.87
N GLN A 11 11.82 31.75 8.99
CA GLN A 11 12.03 32.77 7.96
C GLN A 11 10.91 32.75 6.90
N LEU A 12 10.44 31.56 6.52
CA LEU A 12 9.30 31.41 5.59
C LEU A 12 8.01 31.97 6.20
N VAL A 13 7.79 31.83 7.51
CA VAL A 13 6.63 32.44 8.20
C VAL A 13 6.70 33.97 8.16
N GLU A 14 7.88 34.55 8.34
CA GLU A 14 8.07 36.00 8.24
C GLU A 14 7.81 36.51 6.82
N VAL A 15 8.35 35.84 5.83
CA VAL A 15 8.12 36.16 4.41
C VAL A 15 6.62 36.07 4.07
N ALA A 16 5.96 34.99 4.50
CA ALA A 16 4.53 34.79 4.28
C ALA A 16 3.70 35.92 4.89
N LYS A 17 4.01 36.34 6.12
CA LYS A 17 3.35 37.49 6.79
C LYS A 17 3.62 38.80 6.06
N ARG A 18 4.87 39.04 5.67
CA ARG A 18 5.27 40.28 4.98
C ARG A 18 4.57 40.50 3.65
N PHE A 19 4.33 39.43 2.88
CA PHE A 19 3.75 39.47 1.55
C PHE A 19 2.31 38.96 1.48
N ASP A 20 1.66 38.75 2.62
CA ASP A 20 0.31 38.17 2.73
C ASP A 20 0.14 36.86 1.94
N LEU A 21 1.14 35.97 2.04
CA LEU A 21 1.15 34.69 1.36
C LEU A 21 0.60 33.59 2.28
N LYS A 22 -0.10 32.63 1.69
CA LYS A 22 -0.49 31.42 2.40
C LYS A 22 0.71 30.46 2.49
N LEU A 23 0.97 29.96 3.70
CA LEU A 23 1.98 28.96 3.97
C LEU A 23 1.32 27.59 4.15
N VAL A 24 1.75 26.62 3.35
CA VAL A 24 1.25 25.25 3.41
C VAL A 24 2.42 24.28 3.43
N SER A 25 2.36 23.23 4.23
CA SER A 25 3.35 22.16 4.19
C SER A 25 3.02 21.16 3.07
N ILE A 26 4.06 20.50 2.54
CA ILE A 26 3.87 19.41 1.56
C ILE A 26 3.01 18.29 2.18
N GLU A 27 3.20 17.99 3.46
CA GLU A 27 2.40 17.01 4.18
C GLU A 27 0.91 17.38 4.23
N ALA A 28 0.58 18.64 4.54
CA ALA A 28 -0.79 19.14 4.55
C ALA A 28 -1.40 19.13 3.14
N LEU A 29 -0.62 19.47 2.11
CA LEU A 29 -1.07 19.42 0.71
C LEU A 29 -1.34 17.98 0.28
N VAL A 30 -0.48 17.04 0.63
CA VAL A 30 -0.66 15.61 0.35
C VAL A 30 -1.92 15.10 1.04
N ALA A 31 -2.11 15.40 2.34
CA ALA A 31 -3.31 15.00 3.08
C ALA A 31 -4.58 15.57 2.44
N TYR A 32 -4.58 16.85 2.08
CA TYR A 32 -5.71 17.49 1.39
C TYR A 32 -6.02 16.80 0.06
N ARG A 33 -5.02 16.56 -0.77
CA ARG A 33 -5.20 15.89 -2.07
C ARG A 33 -5.68 14.46 -1.90
N MET A 34 -5.18 13.74 -0.89
CA MET A 34 -5.64 12.40 -0.57
C MET A 34 -7.14 12.34 -0.23
N GLN A 35 -7.67 13.37 0.41
CA GLN A 35 -9.09 13.47 0.75
C GLN A 35 -9.98 13.89 -0.43
N HIS A 36 -9.44 14.68 -1.37
CA HIS A 36 -10.24 15.34 -2.42
C HIS A 36 -9.98 14.78 -3.82
N ASP A 37 -8.81 14.18 -4.05
CA ASP A 37 -8.43 13.62 -5.35
C ASP A 37 -8.50 12.08 -5.30
N SER A 38 -9.23 11.47 -6.21
CA SER A 38 -9.17 10.01 -6.39
C SER A 38 -8.01 9.64 -7.31
N LEU A 39 -7.05 8.88 -6.78
CA LEU A 39 -5.94 8.30 -7.55
C LEU A 39 -6.31 6.96 -8.20
N ILE A 40 -7.54 6.48 -7.97
CA ILE A 40 -8.03 5.20 -8.48
C ILE A 40 -9.37 5.37 -9.17
N VAL A 41 -9.61 4.55 -10.18
CA VAL A 41 -10.90 4.41 -10.86
C VAL A 41 -11.28 2.93 -10.85
N LYS A 42 -12.42 2.60 -10.27
CA LYS A 42 -12.95 1.23 -10.29
C LYS A 42 -13.31 0.85 -11.73
N LYS A 43 -12.78 -0.27 -12.20
CA LYS A 43 -12.99 -0.80 -13.55
C LYS A 43 -13.87 -2.03 -13.57
N GLU A 44 -13.70 -2.90 -12.58
CA GLU A 44 -14.45 -4.15 -12.48
C GLU A 44 -14.96 -4.34 -11.05
N ASP A 45 -16.12 -4.95 -10.89
CA ASP A 45 -16.74 -5.26 -9.60
C ASP A 45 -17.71 -6.45 -9.77
N PHE A 46 -17.26 -7.67 -9.46
CA PHE A 46 -18.03 -8.89 -9.62
C PHE A 46 -17.60 -10.00 -8.65
N ASP A 47 -18.44 -11.02 -8.51
CA ASP A 47 -18.13 -12.18 -7.70
C ASP A 47 -17.30 -13.18 -8.51
N ILE A 48 -16.17 -13.60 -7.95
CA ILE A 48 -15.27 -14.57 -8.56
C ILE A 48 -15.19 -15.84 -7.70
N GLU A 49 -15.23 -17.00 -8.36
CA GLU A 49 -14.93 -18.27 -7.72
C GLU A 49 -13.41 -18.49 -7.68
N THR A 50 -12.91 -18.74 -6.48
CA THR A 50 -11.50 -19.03 -6.25
C THR A 50 -11.32 -20.40 -5.58
N ARG A 51 -10.10 -20.93 -5.54
CA ARG A 51 -9.79 -22.14 -4.75
C ARG A 51 -10.10 -22.00 -3.25
N PHE A 52 -10.36 -20.80 -2.78
CA PHE A 52 -10.74 -20.48 -1.39
C PHE A 52 -12.25 -20.21 -1.24
N GLY A 53 -13.03 -20.40 -2.30
CA GLY A 53 -14.45 -20.08 -2.38
C GLY A 53 -14.73 -18.74 -3.06
N THR A 54 -15.99 -18.30 -2.97
CA THR A 54 -16.47 -17.07 -3.61
C THR A 54 -15.97 -15.83 -2.89
N PHE A 55 -15.44 -14.88 -3.64
CA PHE A 55 -15.02 -13.54 -3.19
C PHE A 55 -15.54 -12.49 -4.14
N ARG A 56 -15.80 -11.29 -3.63
CA ARG A 56 -16.06 -10.11 -4.46
C ARG A 56 -14.75 -9.51 -4.94
N LEU A 57 -14.50 -9.56 -6.24
CA LEU A 57 -13.33 -8.95 -6.87
C LEU A 57 -13.67 -7.54 -7.32
N ARG A 58 -12.82 -6.59 -6.96
CA ARG A 58 -12.83 -5.24 -7.50
C ARG A 58 -11.47 -4.91 -8.07
N ALA A 59 -11.45 -4.45 -9.32
CA ALA A 59 -10.23 -3.99 -9.98
C ALA A 59 -10.23 -2.47 -10.10
N TYR A 60 -9.12 -1.86 -9.69
CA TYR A 60 -8.93 -0.42 -9.69
C TYR A 60 -7.75 -0.05 -10.58
N GLN A 61 -7.96 0.91 -11.46
CA GLN A 61 -6.89 1.48 -12.27
C GLN A 61 -6.37 2.76 -11.62
N GLN A 62 -5.07 2.83 -11.38
CA GLN A 62 -4.42 4.04 -10.92
C GLN A 62 -4.42 5.11 -12.04
N THR A 63 -4.78 6.34 -11.70
CA THR A 63 -4.94 7.42 -12.68
C THR A 63 -3.61 7.93 -13.22
N THR A 64 -2.53 7.84 -12.43
CA THR A 64 -1.22 8.40 -12.74
C THR A 64 -0.36 7.53 -13.66
N ASN A 65 -0.45 6.20 -13.54
CA ASN A 65 0.45 5.26 -14.24
C ASN A 65 -0.26 4.07 -14.91
N LYS A 66 -1.61 4.04 -14.84
CA LYS A 66 -2.45 2.98 -15.41
C LYS A 66 -2.28 1.58 -14.78
N GLN A 67 -1.58 1.47 -13.68
CA GLN A 67 -1.45 0.21 -12.94
C GLN A 67 -2.81 -0.28 -12.44
N ILE A 68 -2.96 -1.61 -12.40
CA ILE A 68 -4.18 -2.25 -11.90
C ILE A 68 -3.90 -2.81 -10.50
N HIS A 69 -4.76 -2.44 -9.56
CA HIS A 69 -4.79 -2.96 -8.21
C HIS A 69 -6.05 -3.79 -8.03
N ILE A 70 -6.01 -4.80 -7.17
CA ILE A 70 -7.14 -5.71 -6.96
C ILE A 70 -7.48 -5.77 -5.48
N ALA A 71 -8.77 -5.68 -5.17
CA ALA A 71 -9.29 -6.02 -3.85
C ALA A 71 -10.18 -7.27 -3.96
N LEU A 72 -9.92 -8.24 -3.10
CA LEU A 72 -10.78 -9.40 -2.88
C LEU A 72 -11.44 -9.25 -1.52
N THR A 73 -12.75 -9.28 -1.48
CA THR A 73 -13.52 -9.11 -0.23
C THR A 73 -14.50 -10.26 -0.05
N LYS A 74 -14.78 -10.60 1.21
CA LYS A 74 -15.81 -11.57 1.58
C LYS A 74 -16.67 -11.02 2.70
N GLY A 75 -17.97 -11.29 2.64
CA GLY A 75 -18.93 -10.83 3.64
C GLY A 75 -19.29 -9.34 3.51
N THR A 76 -20.01 -8.87 4.51
CA THR A 76 -20.47 -7.48 4.64
C THR A 76 -20.08 -6.96 6.02
N TRP A 77 -19.95 -5.65 6.16
CA TRP A 77 -19.60 -4.99 7.41
C TRP A 77 -20.35 -3.69 7.62
N ASN A 78 -20.41 -3.27 8.87
CA ASN A 78 -20.97 -1.97 9.24
C ASN A 78 -19.86 -0.91 9.24
N LEU A 79 -20.25 0.34 9.03
CA LEU A 79 -19.33 1.48 9.11
C LEU A 79 -18.65 1.51 10.49
N GLY A 80 -17.33 1.65 10.49
CA GLY A 80 -16.53 1.69 11.73
C GLY A 80 -16.22 0.32 12.34
N GLU A 81 -16.66 -0.77 11.73
CA GLU A 81 -16.27 -2.12 12.13
C GLU A 81 -14.82 -2.42 11.76
N ALA A 82 -14.09 -3.09 12.66
CA ALA A 82 -12.69 -3.45 12.42
C ALA A 82 -12.61 -4.74 11.58
N ILE A 83 -12.23 -4.60 10.32
CA ILE A 83 -12.22 -5.69 9.33
C ILE A 83 -10.84 -6.32 9.22
N LEU A 84 -10.80 -7.66 9.20
CA LEU A 84 -9.58 -8.42 8.94
C LEU A 84 -9.06 -8.09 7.54
N THR A 85 -7.89 -7.47 7.47
CA THR A 85 -7.36 -6.92 6.21
C THR A 85 -5.90 -7.26 6.04
N ARG A 86 -5.54 -7.67 4.83
CA ARG A 86 -4.16 -7.76 4.38
C ARG A 86 -3.95 -6.85 3.17
N ILE A 87 -2.91 -6.02 3.23
CA ILE A 87 -2.43 -5.26 2.08
C ILE A 87 -1.15 -5.95 1.62
N ASN A 88 -1.18 -6.50 0.43
CA ASN A 88 -0.07 -7.17 -0.20
C ASN A 88 0.46 -6.29 -1.34
N SER A 89 1.64 -5.73 -1.14
CA SER A 89 2.38 -5.08 -2.23
C SER A 89 3.04 -6.20 -3.02
N SER A 90 2.38 -6.65 -4.04
CA SER A 90 2.91 -7.70 -4.91
C SER A 90 3.14 -7.13 -6.29
N GLN A 91 4.24 -7.56 -6.87
CA GLN A 91 4.33 -7.56 -8.32
C GLN A 91 3.37 -8.62 -8.85
N VAL A 92 2.49 -8.23 -9.74
CA VAL A 92 1.62 -9.19 -10.45
C VAL A 92 2.46 -10.15 -11.31
N ASN A 93 3.69 -9.79 -11.59
CA ASN A 93 4.69 -10.68 -12.19
C ASN A 93 5.53 -11.28 -11.07
N ASN A 94 5.17 -12.50 -10.68
CA ASN A 94 5.93 -13.43 -9.83
C ASN A 94 7.32 -12.90 -9.48
N ASP A 95 7.49 -12.44 -8.25
CA ASP A 95 8.84 -12.28 -7.70
C ASP A 95 9.45 -13.68 -7.57
N LEU A 96 10.11 -14.10 -8.63
CA LEU A 96 10.71 -15.42 -8.71
C LEU A 96 11.62 -15.70 -7.53
N LEU A 97 12.38 -14.69 -7.09
CA LEU A 97 13.29 -14.84 -5.95
C LEU A 97 12.50 -15.04 -4.65
N ASP A 98 11.40 -14.31 -4.46
CA ASP A 98 10.52 -14.49 -3.30
C ASP A 98 9.83 -15.86 -3.34
N THR A 99 9.38 -16.31 -4.51
CA THR A 99 8.81 -17.65 -4.71
C THR A 99 9.81 -18.76 -4.40
N LEU A 100 11.07 -18.60 -4.80
CA LEU A 100 12.12 -19.63 -4.59
C LEU A 100 12.65 -19.66 -3.15
N THR A 101 12.60 -18.53 -2.41
CA THR A 101 13.25 -18.40 -1.10
C THR A 101 12.27 -18.21 0.06
N ASN A 102 11.01 -17.86 -0.17
CA ASN A 102 9.99 -17.58 0.84
C ASN A 102 8.72 -18.44 0.64
N ASN A 103 8.03 -18.71 1.74
CA ASN A 103 6.71 -19.37 1.73
C ASN A 103 5.57 -18.36 1.48
N ALA A 104 5.68 -17.54 0.43
CA ALA A 104 4.70 -16.50 0.14
C ALA A 104 3.29 -17.05 -0.10
N GLU A 105 3.18 -18.20 -0.77
CA GLU A 105 1.90 -18.87 -1.02
C GLU A 105 1.21 -19.32 0.28
N LYS A 106 1.96 -19.93 1.21
CA LYS A 106 1.38 -20.40 2.48
C LYS A 106 0.78 -19.24 3.30
N GLN A 107 1.42 -18.09 3.32
CA GLN A 107 0.94 -16.94 4.06
C GLN A 107 -0.35 -16.35 3.45
N LEU A 108 -0.46 -16.39 2.13
CA LEU A 108 -1.66 -15.98 1.42
C LEU A 108 -2.80 -16.98 1.68
N ASP A 109 -2.51 -18.27 1.60
CA ASP A 109 -3.46 -19.34 1.91
C ASP A 109 -4.01 -19.24 3.34
N ASP A 110 -3.13 -19.01 4.32
CA ASP A 110 -3.52 -18.82 5.72
C ASP A 110 -4.41 -17.60 5.92
N MET A 111 -4.19 -16.53 5.14
CA MET A 111 -5.04 -15.34 5.18
C MET A 111 -6.44 -15.62 4.63
N PHE A 112 -6.55 -16.28 3.48
CA PHE A 112 -7.85 -16.66 2.91
C PHE A 112 -8.62 -17.63 3.82
N LYS A 113 -7.93 -18.58 4.49
CA LYS A 113 -8.54 -19.46 5.48
C LYS A 113 -9.14 -18.66 6.65
N LYS A 114 -8.37 -17.71 7.21
CA LYS A 114 -8.86 -16.86 8.30
C LYS A 114 -10.07 -16.02 7.90
N ILE A 115 -10.07 -15.45 6.68
CA ILE A 115 -11.22 -14.71 6.17
C ILE A 115 -12.44 -15.62 6.04
N ASN A 116 -12.24 -16.88 5.59
CA ASN A 116 -13.33 -17.85 5.49
C ASN A 116 -13.87 -18.25 6.87
N GLU A 117 -13.00 -18.44 7.85
CA GLU A 117 -13.39 -18.75 9.24
C GLU A 117 -14.18 -17.61 9.88
N GLU A 118 -13.78 -16.36 9.65
CA GLU A 118 -14.50 -15.17 10.16
C GLU A 118 -15.73 -14.80 9.32
N GLY A 119 -15.85 -15.35 8.11
CA GLY A 119 -16.92 -15.04 7.16
C GLY A 119 -16.83 -13.65 6.55
N LYS A 120 -15.84 -12.81 6.92
CA LYS A 120 -15.64 -11.48 6.40
C LYS A 120 -14.18 -11.04 6.46
N GLY A 121 -13.76 -10.26 5.46
CA GLY A 121 -12.40 -9.73 5.37
C GLY A 121 -12.04 -9.22 3.98
N ALA A 122 -10.86 -8.62 3.87
CA ALA A 122 -10.34 -8.05 2.65
C ALA A 122 -8.86 -8.39 2.41
N VAL A 123 -8.52 -8.71 1.17
CA VAL A 123 -7.14 -8.81 0.69
C VAL A 123 -6.95 -7.81 -0.44
N ILE A 124 -6.04 -6.88 -0.27
CA ILE A 124 -5.75 -5.85 -1.26
C ILE A 124 -4.38 -6.12 -1.86
N PHE A 125 -4.33 -6.25 -3.18
CA PHE A 125 -3.11 -6.38 -3.96
C PHE A 125 -2.79 -5.03 -4.59
N VAL A 126 -1.80 -4.35 -4.05
CA VAL A 126 -1.27 -3.11 -4.62
C VAL A 126 -0.13 -3.49 -5.56
N ASN A 127 -0.36 -3.31 -6.86
CA ASN A 127 0.65 -3.54 -7.87
C ASN A 127 1.68 -2.43 -7.83
N GLN A 128 2.96 -2.79 -7.77
CA GLN A 128 4.08 -1.86 -7.83
C GLN A 128 4.80 -2.02 -9.16
N ASP A 129 4.90 -0.92 -9.90
CA ASP A 129 5.73 -0.90 -11.10
C ASP A 129 7.20 -0.86 -10.71
N MET A 130 7.92 -1.94 -11.02
CA MET A 130 9.34 -2.08 -10.75
C MET A 130 10.20 -1.62 -11.92
N GLN A 131 9.94 -0.46 -12.49
CA GLN A 131 10.84 0.09 -13.52
C GLN A 131 12.28 0.30 -13.04
N SER A 132 12.55 0.21 -11.74
CA SER A 132 13.88 0.52 -11.19
C SER A 132 14.50 -0.52 -10.27
N VAL A 133 13.82 -1.60 -9.91
CA VAL A 133 14.51 -2.66 -9.17
C VAL A 133 15.24 -3.55 -10.16
N ASN A 134 16.49 -3.22 -10.35
CA ASN A 134 17.39 -4.05 -11.14
C ASN A 134 17.44 -5.45 -10.52
N VAL A 135 16.84 -6.43 -11.21
CA VAL A 135 16.82 -7.84 -10.78
C VAL A 135 18.25 -8.33 -10.48
N LEU A 136 19.25 -7.84 -11.24
CA LEU A 136 20.65 -8.15 -11.00
C LEU A 136 21.15 -7.65 -9.64
N ASN A 137 20.72 -6.46 -9.20
CA ASN A 137 21.09 -5.95 -7.86
C ASN A 137 20.48 -6.83 -6.76
N ARG A 138 19.22 -7.29 -6.92
CA ARG A 138 18.60 -8.22 -5.97
C ARG A 138 19.28 -9.59 -5.94
N ILE A 139 19.70 -10.10 -7.10
CA ILE A 139 20.49 -11.35 -7.20
C ILE A 139 21.82 -11.17 -6.50
N ALA A 140 22.52 -10.05 -6.69
CA ALA A 140 23.77 -9.76 -6.03
C ALA A 140 23.61 -9.66 -4.50
N GLU A 141 22.55 -8.97 -4.03
CA GLU A 141 22.23 -8.86 -2.60
C GLU A 141 21.86 -10.23 -2.00
N LEU A 142 21.04 -11.03 -2.70
CA LEU A 142 20.75 -12.40 -2.29
C LEU A 142 22.00 -13.26 -2.17
N LYS A 143 22.92 -13.15 -3.12
CA LYS A 143 24.20 -13.89 -3.10
C LYS A 143 25.03 -13.53 -1.88
N LEU A 144 25.06 -12.25 -1.48
CA LEU A 144 25.76 -11.82 -0.26
C LEU A 144 25.08 -12.37 1.00
N LEU A 145 23.75 -12.27 1.10
CA LEU A 145 22.98 -12.80 2.21
C LEU A 145 23.17 -14.31 2.38
N GLN A 146 23.19 -15.05 1.27
CA GLN A 146 23.44 -16.50 1.28
C GLN A 146 24.87 -16.85 1.71
N ALA A 147 25.84 -16.02 1.37
CA ALA A 147 27.22 -16.19 1.85
C ALA A 147 27.32 -15.99 3.38
N ASP A 148 26.45 -15.16 3.96
CA ASP A 148 26.33 -14.93 5.40
C ASP A 148 25.38 -15.93 6.11
N GLY A 149 24.89 -16.94 5.39
CA GLY A 149 24.02 -18.00 5.92
C GLY A 149 22.53 -17.68 5.92
N GLU A 150 22.10 -16.54 5.37
CA GLU A 150 20.69 -16.22 5.18
C GLU A 150 20.14 -16.77 3.86
N MET A 151 19.04 -17.54 3.92
CA MET A 151 18.46 -18.17 2.73
C MET A 151 17.33 -17.35 2.07
N LYS A 152 16.98 -16.21 2.64
CA LYS A 152 15.81 -15.42 2.18
C LYS A 152 16.23 -14.26 1.27
N ALA A 153 15.48 -14.07 0.20
CA ALA A 153 15.65 -12.89 -0.64
C ALA A 153 15.43 -11.58 0.14
N PRO A 154 16.18 -10.52 -0.18
CA PRO A 154 15.99 -9.22 0.45
C PRO A 154 14.58 -8.72 0.20
N LYS A 155 13.94 -8.18 1.25
CA LYS A 155 12.59 -7.63 1.16
C LYS A 155 12.57 -6.42 0.23
N ILE A 156 11.57 -6.37 -0.64
CA ILE A 156 11.31 -5.19 -1.46
C ILE A 156 11.00 -4.02 -0.53
N LYS A 157 11.70 -2.90 -0.72
CA LYS A 157 11.39 -1.66 -0.01
C LYS A 157 10.07 -1.11 -0.56
N ILE A 158 9.04 -1.12 0.26
CA ILE A 158 7.72 -0.56 -0.08
C ILE A 158 7.84 0.97 -0.04
N ASP A 159 7.48 1.65 -1.13
CA ASP A 159 7.38 3.11 -1.14
C ASP A 159 6.16 3.53 -0.28
N SER A 160 6.32 4.61 0.49
CA SER A 160 5.23 5.18 1.30
C SER A 160 4.02 5.62 0.46
N LYS A 161 4.20 5.89 -0.83
CA LYS A 161 3.14 6.23 -1.78
C LYS A 161 2.12 5.11 -1.97
N ASP A 162 2.53 3.86 -1.80
CA ASP A 162 1.65 2.70 -2.02
C ASP A 162 0.59 2.54 -0.94
N PHE A 163 0.85 3.04 0.27
CA PHE A 163 -0.16 3.07 1.32
C PHE A 163 -1.34 3.99 0.98
N GLY A 164 -1.11 5.06 0.22
CA GLY A 164 -2.16 5.95 -0.25
C GLY A 164 -3.17 5.26 -1.17
N ILE A 165 -2.69 4.43 -2.11
CA ILE A 165 -3.56 3.65 -3.01
C ILE A 165 -4.35 2.62 -2.20
N GLY A 166 -3.69 1.89 -1.30
CA GLY A 166 -4.36 0.92 -0.43
C GLY A 166 -5.45 1.57 0.44
N ALA A 167 -5.19 2.76 0.98
CA ALA A 167 -6.15 3.51 1.78
C ALA A 167 -7.36 3.99 0.95
N GLN A 168 -7.15 4.47 -0.28
CA GLN A 168 -8.26 4.85 -1.17
C GLN A 168 -9.11 3.65 -1.56
N ILE A 169 -8.51 2.48 -1.79
CA ILE A 169 -9.26 1.24 -2.04
C ILE A 169 -10.08 0.86 -0.81
N LEU A 170 -9.50 0.92 0.40
CA LEU A 170 -10.21 0.66 1.65
C LEU A 170 -11.40 1.60 1.83
N HIS A 171 -11.23 2.89 1.53
CA HIS A 171 -12.29 3.88 1.58
C HIS A 171 -13.42 3.57 0.58
N ASP A 172 -13.08 3.18 -0.67
CA ASP A 172 -14.10 2.82 -1.69
C ASP A 172 -14.92 1.57 -1.33
N ILE A 173 -14.39 0.70 -0.46
CA ILE A 173 -15.09 -0.49 0.02
C ILE A 173 -15.62 -0.34 1.46
N ASP A 174 -15.74 0.90 1.95
CA ASP A 174 -16.30 1.26 3.26
C ASP A 174 -15.57 0.62 4.47
N ILE A 175 -14.26 0.41 4.36
CA ILE A 175 -13.43 -0.05 5.47
C ILE A 175 -12.66 1.12 6.08
N SER A 176 -13.13 1.64 7.22
CA SER A 176 -12.48 2.71 7.97
C SER A 176 -11.60 2.23 9.11
N LYS A 177 -11.81 0.99 9.59
CA LYS A 177 -10.96 0.34 10.61
C LYS A 177 -10.48 -1.01 10.14
N ILE A 178 -9.20 -1.27 10.32
CA ILE A 178 -8.60 -2.54 9.91
C ILE A 178 -7.96 -3.30 11.08
N ARG A 179 -8.12 -4.60 11.08
CA ARG A 179 -7.27 -5.54 11.82
C ARG A 179 -6.23 -6.07 10.84
N LEU A 180 -5.10 -5.38 10.78
CA LEU A 180 -4.09 -5.65 9.77
C LEU A 180 -3.31 -6.92 10.06
N VAL A 181 -3.30 -7.85 9.11
CA VAL A 181 -2.40 -9.01 9.10
C VAL A 181 -1.13 -8.65 8.35
N SER A 182 -0.02 -8.60 9.06
CA SER A 182 1.28 -8.22 8.50
C SER A 182 2.38 -9.12 9.03
N ASN A 183 3.35 -9.44 8.19
CA ASN A 183 4.55 -10.20 8.56
C ASN A 183 5.65 -9.33 9.17
N THR A 184 5.45 -8.02 9.24
CA THR A 184 6.44 -7.05 9.73
C THR A 184 6.00 -6.55 11.09
N GLN A 185 6.91 -6.53 12.07
CA GLN A 185 6.66 -5.91 13.37
C GLN A 185 6.26 -4.44 13.19
N GLN A 186 5.38 -3.98 14.08
CA GLN A 186 4.72 -2.68 14.05
C GLN A 186 5.69 -1.52 13.73
N ARG A 187 5.64 -1.02 12.51
CA ARG A 187 6.17 0.30 12.16
C ARG A 187 4.98 1.26 12.05
N LYS A 188 5.09 2.45 12.67
CA LYS A 188 4.13 3.54 12.42
C LYS A 188 4.04 3.76 10.91
N ARG A 189 2.85 3.53 10.35
CA ARG A 189 2.59 3.70 8.92
C ARG A 189 2.11 5.12 8.69
N VAL A 190 3.04 5.97 8.29
CA VAL A 190 2.75 7.35 7.88
C VAL A 190 1.98 7.28 6.56
N GLY A 191 0.89 8.03 6.42
CA GLY A 191 0.10 8.10 5.18
C GLY A 191 -1.30 7.49 5.24
N MET A 192 -1.64 6.71 6.28
CA MET A 192 -3.01 6.23 6.47
C MET A 192 -3.89 7.21 7.27
N ILE A 193 -3.29 8.16 7.97
CA ILE A 193 -3.98 9.13 8.84
C ILE A 193 -4.85 10.13 8.03
N GLY A 194 -4.53 10.35 6.74
CA GLY A 194 -5.28 11.27 5.88
C GLY A 194 -6.62 10.73 5.35
N TYR A 195 -6.97 9.48 5.64
CA TYR A 195 -8.20 8.84 5.13
C TYR A 195 -9.24 8.54 6.23
N GLY A 196 -9.05 9.01 7.45
CA GLY A 196 -9.94 8.82 8.61
C GLY A 196 -9.58 7.61 9.44
#